data_b8160e5cd3a5cf192075b591dfedc2b2
#
_entry.id   b8160e5cd3a5cf192075b591dfedc2b2
#
_cell.length_a   1.000
_cell.length_b   1.000
_cell.length_c   1.000
_cell.angle_alpha   90.00
_cell.angle_beta   90.00
_cell.angle_gamma   90.00
#
_symmetry.space_group_name_H-M   'P 1'
#
loop_
_entity.id
_entity.type
_entity.pdbx_description
1 polymer ?
#
loop_
_entity_poly.entity_id
_entity_poly.type
_entity_poly.pdbx_seq_one_letter_code
_entity_poly.pdbx_strand_id
1 'polypeptide(L)'
;NSGEKSMRAAMYVRNGTAQEVGSMQPDFLGSVNTTLRWKDLSLYVALDMRFGGYVASYASRYGTAYGLLNTSLKYSDTAHGGLTYTSIWDGKTYTDGYIPEGIFPAGTKLGTPKTAANPEGYYTVKEGGETYSQLYEAGLVDPQQASTWHYWHNSWGNGTLNDDWFKKLNYIALRE
;
A
#
# COMPACT_ATOMS: atom_id res chain seq x y z
N ASN A 1 -13.07 7.29 23.01
CA ASN A 1 -11.62 7.54 22.95
C ASN A 1 -10.99 7.16 21.61
N SER A 2 -11.66 7.54 20.50
CA SER A 2 -11.11 7.37 19.15
C SER A 2 -9.94 8.33 18.87
N GLY A 3 -9.86 9.46 19.58
CA GLY A 3 -8.81 10.45 19.37
C GLY A 3 -7.40 9.98 19.75
N GLU A 4 -7.25 9.22 20.83
CA GLU A 4 -5.94 8.72 21.24
C GLU A 4 -5.42 7.63 20.30
N LYS A 5 -6.30 6.79 19.73
CA LYS A 5 -5.90 5.77 18.76
C LYS A 5 -5.45 6.35 17.43
N SER A 6 -6.04 7.45 16.98
CA SER A 6 -5.64 8.12 15.75
C SER A 6 -4.30 8.84 15.84
N MET A 7 -3.89 9.25 17.04
CA MET A 7 -2.56 9.84 17.26
C MET A 7 -1.40 8.82 17.26
N ARG A 8 -1.70 7.54 17.32
CA ARG A 8 -0.71 6.45 17.29
C ARG A 8 -0.32 5.99 15.90
N ALA A 9 -1.12 6.33 14.89
CA ALA A 9 -0.86 5.94 13.51
C ALA A 9 -0.20 7.10 12.77
N ALA A 10 1.09 6.97 12.50
CA ALA A 10 1.76 7.85 11.56
C ALA A 10 1.30 7.51 10.15
N MET A 11 0.73 8.49 9.45
CA MET A 11 0.26 8.34 8.08
C MET A 11 0.94 9.37 7.18
N TYR A 12 1.10 9.03 5.91
CA TYR A 12 1.58 9.99 4.94
C TYR A 12 0.64 11.18 4.82
N VAL A 13 1.22 12.36 4.76
CA VAL A 13 0.46 13.58 4.48
C VAL A 13 0.07 13.59 3.02
N ARG A 14 -1.22 13.81 2.76
CA ARG A 14 -1.73 13.87 1.40
C ARG A 14 -1.12 15.06 0.65
N ASN A 15 -0.49 14.80 -0.48
CA ASN A 15 -0.15 15.84 -1.42
C ASN A 15 -1.45 16.34 -2.10
N GLY A 16 -1.79 17.62 -1.92
CA GLY A 16 -2.97 18.22 -2.53
C GLY A 16 -2.86 18.47 -4.03
N THR A 17 -1.68 18.26 -4.61
CA THR A 17 -1.45 18.47 -6.04
C THR A 17 -1.91 17.25 -6.83
N ALA A 18 -2.82 17.45 -7.78
CA ALA A 18 -3.22 16.38 -8.70
C ALA A 18 -2.02 15.98 -9.57
N GLN A 19 -1.75 14.69 -9.64
CA GLN A 19 -0.72 14.11 -10.50
C GLN A 19 -1.36 13.23 -11.57
N GLU A 20 -0.89 13.35 -12.79
CA GLU A 20 -1.28 12.46 -13.87
C GLU A 20 -0.58 11.11 -13.70
N VAL A 21 -1.35 10.02 -13.64
CA VAL A 21 -0.83 8.66 -13.50
C VAL A 21 -0.54 8.03 -14.87
N GLY A 22 -1.25 8.48 -15.90
CA GLY A 22 -1.12 8.00 -17.25
C GLY A 22 -2.45 7.96 -18.01
N SER A 23 -2.39 7.64 -19.28
CA SER A 23 -3.57 7.54 -20.14
C SER A 23 -4.33 6.25 -19.92
N MET A 24 -5.66 6.28 -19.95
CA MET A 24 -6.50 5.08 -20.02
C MET A 24 -6.54 4.48 -21.44
N GLN A 25 -6.17 5.25 -22.43
CA GLN A 25 -6.14 4.78 -23.83
C GLN A 25 -4.94 3.86 -24.04
N PRO A 26 -5.12 2.74 -24.76
CA PRO A 26 -4.00 1.89 -25.12
C PRO A 26 -3.12 2.56 -26.18
N ASP A 27 -1.83 2.27 -26.13
CA ASP A 27 -0.88 2.69 -27.16
C ASP A 27 -1.10 1.92 -28.47
N PHE A 28 -1.58 0.66 -28.34
CA PHE A 28 -1.87 -0.20 -29.47
C PHE A 28 -3.03 -1.16 -29.16
N LEU A 29 -3.96 -1.26 -30.13
CA LEU A 29 -5.00 -2.28 -30.18
C LEU A 29 -4.90 -2.98 -31.52
N GLY A 30 -4.88 -4.32 -31.52
CA GLY A 30 -4.85 -5.10 -32.73
C GLY A 30 -5.50 -6.46 -32.58
N SER A 31 -5.96 -6.99 -33.68
CA SER A 31 -6.43 -8.39 -33.73
C SER A 31 -5.92 -9.07 -34.99
N VAL A 32 -5.62 -10.34 -34.89
CA VAL A 32 -5.23 -11.20 -35.99
C VAL A 32 -6.15 -12.41 -36.01
N ASN A 33 -6.82 -12.61 -37.14
CA ASN A 33 -7.70 -13.74 -37.36
C ASN A 33 -7.16 -14.57 -38.54
N THR A 34 -7.10 -15.88 -38.38
CA THR A 34 -6.70 -16.77 -39.46
C THR A 34 -7.53 -18.05 -39.45
N THR A 35 -7.78 -18.57 -40.63
CA THR A 35 -8.41 -19.88 -40.79
C THR A 35 -7.47 -20.78 -41.59
N LEU A 36 -7.02 -21.83 -40.98
CA LEU A 36 -6.21 -22.88 -41.61
C LEU A 36 -7.13 -24.03 -42.02
N ARG A 37 -7.08 -24.43 -43.28
CA ARG A 37 -7.85 -25.56 -43.79
C ARG A 37 -6.90 -26.62 -44.37
N TRP A 38 -7.08 -27.84 -43.91
CA TRP A 38 -6.35 -29.01 -44.45
C TRP A 38 -7.30 -30.19 -44.59
N LYS A 39 -7.60 -30.56 -45.84
CA LYS A 39 -8.62 -31.56 -46.18
C LYS A 39 -9.97 -31.18 -45.52
N ASP A 40 -10.50 -32.07 -44.68
CA ASP A 40 -11.77 -31.91 -43.97
C ASP A 40 -11.60 -31.19 -42.61
N LEU A 41 -10.37 -30.84 -42.24
CA LEU A 41 -10.08 -30.15 -41.01
C LEU A 41 -9.95 -28.63 -41.25
N SER A 42 -10.63 -27.84 -40.44
CA SER A 42 -10.47 -26.38 -40.41
C SER A 42 -10.17 -25.94 -39.00
N LEU A 43 -9.15 -25.10 -38.85
CA LEU A 43 -8.76 -24.48 -37.58
C LEU A 43 -8.91 -22.94 -37.73
N TYR A 44 -9.76 -22.38 -36.92
CA TYR A 44 -9.89 -20.93 -36.79
C TYR A 44 -9.11 -20.45 -35.57
N VAL A 45 -8.28 -19.45 -35.73
CA VAL A 45 -7.53 -18.82 -34.64
C VAL A 45 -7.77 -17.33 -34.67
N ALA A 46 -8.22 -16.76 -33.55
CA ALA A 46 -8.38 -15.32 -33.36
C ALA A 46 -7.54 -14.87 -32.15
N LEU A 47 -6.68 -13.90 -32.37
CA LEU A 47 -5.83 -13.31 -31.35
C LEU A 47 -6.19 -11.82 -31.19
N ASP A 48 -6.50 -11.42 -29.97
CA ASP A 48 -6.65 -10.01 -29.62
C ASP A 48 -5.42 -9.55 -28.82
N MET A 49 -4.94 -8.38 -29.17
CA MET A 49 -3.75 -7.78 -28.54
C MET A 49 -4.08 -6.38 -28.04
N ARG A 50 -3.65 -6.08 -26.83
CA ARG A 50 -3.68 -4.73 -26.28
C ARG A 50 -2.35 -4.43 -25.60
N PHE A 51 -1.78 -3.30 -25.89
CA PHE A 51 -0.58 -2.79 -25.24
C PHE A 51 -0.82 -1.36 -24.78
N GLY A 52 -0.40 -1.08 -23.54
CA GLY A 52 -0.55 0.24 -22.94
C GLY A 52 -1.94 0.51 -22.36
N GLY A 53 -2.04 1.72 -21.82
CA GLY A 53 -3.20 2.17 -21.06
C GLY A 53 -3.21 1.68 -19.60
N TYR A 54 -3.69 2.53 -18.72
CA TYR A 54 -3.84 2.22 -17.29
C TYR A 54 -5.31 2.01 -16.95
N VAL A 55 -5.57 1.08 -16.06
CA VAL A 55 -6.91 0.84 -15.50
C VAL A 55 -6.83 0.87 -13.98
N ALA A 56 -7.74 1.62 -13.37
CA ALA A 56 -7.91 1.58 -11.92
C ALA A 56 -8.62 0.29 -11.50
N SER A 57 -7.90 -0.57 -10.78
CA SER A 57 -8.44 -1.84 -10.29
C SER A 57 -9.05 -1.67 -8.91
N TYR A 58 -10.34 -1.43 -8.83
CA TYR A 58 -11.06 -1.41 -7.55
C TYR A 58 -11.03 -2.77 -6.84
N ALA A 59 -10.99 -3.87 -7.57
CA ALA A 59 -10.83 -5.21 -6.99
C ALA A 59 -9.49 -5.34 -6.25
N SER A 60 -8.38 -4.89 -6.85
CA SER A 60 -7.08 -4.86 -6.17
C SER A 60 -7.09 -3.94 -4.96
N ARG A 61 -7.69 -2.75 -5.10
CA ARG A 61 -7.78 -1.76 -4.03
C ARG A 61 -8.47 -2.31 -2.79
N TYR A 62 -9.72 -2.71 -2.96
CA TYR A 62 -10.52 -3.17 -1.83
C TYR A 62 -10.10 -4.57 -1.37
N GLY A 63 -9.70 -5.43 -2.29
CA GLY A 63 -9.19 -6.75 -1.96
C GLY A 63 -7.96 -6.71 -1.06
N THR A 64 -7.01 -5.81 -1.34
CA THR A 64 -5.84 -5.61 -0.48
C THR A 64 -6.23 -4.97 0.85
N ALA A 65 -7.08 -3.94 0.83
CA ALA A 65 -7.49 -3.22 2.03
C ALA A 65 -8.22 -4.11 3.05
N TYR A 66 -9.01 -5.06 2.57
CA TYR A 66 -9.79 -5.96 3.42
C TYR A 66 -9.17 -7.34 3.63
N GLY A 67 -7.93 -7.56 3.21
CA GLY A 67 -7.23 -8.80 3.45
C GLY A 67 -7.65 -9.98 2.56
N LEU A 68 -8.22 -9.71 1.38
CA LEU A 68 -8.76 -10.73 0.48
C LEU A 68 -7.78 -11.19 -0.61
N LEU A 69 -6.64 -10.50 -0.74
CA LEU A 69 -5.64 -10.79 -1.76
C LEU A 69 -4.29 -11.17 -1.10
N ASN A 70 -3.48 -11.92 -1.83
CA ASN A 70 -2.13 -12.27 -1.37
C ASN A 70 -1.25 -11.06 -1.09
N THR A 71 -1.49 -9.94 -1.77
CA THR A 71 -0.79 -8.67 -1.51
C THR A 71 -1.02 -8.13 -0.09
N SER A 72 -2.16 -8.44 0.51
CA SER A 72 -2.49 -8.07 1.89
C SER A 72 -1.81 -8.92 2.95
N LEU A 73 -1.20 -10.05 2.57
CA LEU A 73 -0.39 -10.87 3.49
C LEU A 73 0.98 -10.24 3.77
N LYS A 74 1.43 -9.30 2.93
CA LYS A 74 2.71 -8.63 3.13
C LYS A 74 2.74 -7.96 4.51
N TYR A 75 3.73 -8.30 5.30
CA TYR A 75 3.94 -7.88 6.70
C TYR A 75 2.91 -8.39 7.71
N SER A 76 1.99 -9.28 7.36
CA SER A 76 0.95 -9.77 8.28
C SER A 76 1.50 -10.62 9.45
N ASP A 77 2.65 -11.23 9.24
CA ASP A 77 3.38 -12.01 10.24
C ASP A 77 4.87 -12.12 9.84
N THR A 78 5.66 -12.77 10.68
CA THR A 78 7.11 -12.93 10.44
C THR A 78 7.44 -13.73 9.18
N ALA A 79 6.57 -14.69 8.78
CA ALA A 79 6.77 -15.47 7.55
C ALA A 79 6.55 -14.61 6.29
N HIS A 80 5.75 -13.56 6.41
CA HIS A 80 5.45 -12.61 5.33
C HIS A 80 6.20 -11.28 5.48
N GLY A 81 7.28 -11.25 6.27
CA GLY A 81 8.15 -10.10 6.44
C GLY A 81 7.71 -9.10 7.51
N GLY A 82 6.74 -9.47 8.34
CA GLY A 82 6.31 -8.67 9.50
C GLY A 82 7.38 -8.63 10.59
N LEU A 83 7.51 -7.48 11.23
CA LEU A 83 8.42 -7.25 12.34
C LEU A 83 7.76 -7.64 13.66
N THR A 84 8.49 -8.40 14.48
CA THR A 84 8.08 -8.66 15.87
C THR A 84 8.48 -7.47 16.74
N TYR A 85 7.53 -6.91 17.48
CA TYR A 85 7.79 -5.80 18.40
C TYR A 85 6.92 -5.90 19.65
N THR A 86 7.36 -5.25 20.71
CA THR A 86 6.54 -5.06 21.91
C THR A 86 6.04 -3.62 21.93
N SER A 87 4.72 -3.45 21.93
CA SER A 87 4.11 -2.12 21.89
C SER A 87 4.46 -1.29 23.12
N ILE A 88 4.88 -0.04 22.89
CA ILE A 88 5.14 0.93 23.96
C ILE A 88 3.85 1.38 24.68
N TRP A 89 2.67 1.06 24.10
CA TRP A 89 1.39 1.52 24.65
C TRP A 89 0.73 0.53 25.59
N ASP A 90 0.78 -0.77 25.26
CA ASP A 90 0.09 -1.82 26.02
C ASP A 90 1.01 -2.94 26.50
N GLY A 91 2.29 -2.89 26.12
CA GLY A 91 3.30 -3.88 26.50
C GLY A 91 3.10 -5.27 25.88
N LYS A 92 2.19 -5.43 24.91
CA LYS A 92 1.96 -6.70 24.23
C LYS A 92 2.90 -6.88 23.06
N THR A 93 3.20 -8.13 22.76
CA THR A 93 4.02 -8.49 21.59
C THR A 93 3.14 -8.75 20.39
N TYR A 94 3.50 -8.15 19.26
CA TYR A 94 2.88 -8.27 17.95
C TYR A 94 3.90 -8.74 16.93
N THR A 95 3.44 -9.38 15.85
CA THR A 95 4.31 -9.95 14.81
C THR A 95 4.02 -9.39 13.41
N ASP A 96 3.12 -8.44 13.33
CA ASP A 96 2.62 -7.82 12.11
C ASP A 96 3.11 -6.38 11.91
N GLY A 97 4.27 -6.07 12.49
CA GLY A 97 4.84 -4.73 12.43
C GLY A 97 5.41 -4.38 11.05
N TYR A 98 5.18 -3.14 10.64
CA TYR A 98 5.77 -2.55 9.44
C TYR A 98 6.30 -1.16 9.75
N ILE A 99 7.52 -0.86 9.31
CA ILE A 99 8.12 0.47 9.45
C ILE A 99 7.97 1.20 8.10
N PRO A 100 7.09 2.21 8.00
CA PRO A 100 6.93 3.00 6.79
C PRO A 100 8.21 3.80 6.48
N GLU A 101 8.52 3.94 5.21
CA GLU A 101 9.52 4.90 4.77
C GLU A 101 8.93 6.31 4.89
N GLY A 102 9.70 7.24 5.44
CA GLY A 102 9.27 8.63 5.57
C GLY A 102 10.04 9.39 6.64
N ILE A 103 9.86 10.70 6.61
CA ILE A 103 10.46 11.63 7.56
C ILE A 103 9.34 12.42 8.23
N PHE A 104 9.36 12.48 9.54
CA PHE A 104 8.52 13.39 10.30
C PHE A 104 9.15 14.78 10.25
N PRO A 105 8.41 15.82 9.82
CA PRO A 105 8.92 17.18 9.82
C PRO A 105 9.31 17.64 11.23
N ALA A 106 10.33 18.50 11.31
CA ALA A 106 10.71 19.15 12.55
C ALA A 106 9.53 19.84 13.24
N GLY A 107 9.49 19.75 14.57
CA GLY A 107 8.41 20.30 15.36
C GLY A 107 7.10 19.49 15.40
N THR A 108 7.03 18.37 14.68
CA THR A 108 5.88 17.46 14.77
C THR A 108 5.79 16.88 16.18
N LYS A 109 4.61 16.95 16.78
CA LYS A 109 4.34 16.35 18.10
C LYS A 109 3.81 14.94 17.91
N LEU A 110 4.58 13.94 18.35
CA LEU A 110 4.20 12.54 18.32
C LEU A 110 3.71 12.11 19.72
N GLY A 111 2.53 11.51 19.77
CA GLY A 111 2.04 10.94 21.03
C GLY A 111 2.95 9.80 21.51
N THR A 112 3.30 9.82 22.78
CA THR A 112 4.04 8.77 23.47
C THR A 112 3.34 8.43 24.79
N PRO A 113 3.58 7.24 25.37
CA PRO A 113 3.04 6.93 26.67
C PRO A 113 3.45 7.99 27.73
N LYS A 114 2.50 8.34 28.60
CA LYS A 114 2.79 9.22 29.74
C LYS A 114 3.61 8.45 30.78
N THR A 115 4.72 9.00 31.15
CA THR A 115 5.62 8.48 32.19
C THR A 115 6.00 9.59 33.16
N ALA A 116 6.64 9.25 34.28
CA ALA A 116 7.16 10.25 35.21
C ALA A 116 8.19 11.19 34.53
N ALA A 117 8.94 10.68 33.56
CA ALA A 117 9.92 11.46 32.78
C ALA A 117 9.27 12.25 31.63
N ASN A 118 8.09 11.83 31.18
CA ASN A 118 7.34 12.50 30.09
C ASN A 118 5.83 12.61 30.47
N PRO A 119 5.49 13.49 31.42
CA PRO A 119 4.11 13.63 31.91
C PRO A 119 3.15 14.18 30.85
N GLU A 120 3.65 14.89 29.88
CA GLU A 120 2.84 15.46 28.79
C GLU A 120 2.41 14.40 27.78
N GLY A 121 3.17 13.30 27.64
CA GLY A 121 2.84 12.18 26.76
C GLY A 121 3.03 12.48 25.29
N TYR A 122 4.00 13.31 24.95
CA TYR A 122 4.41 13.52 23.56
C TYR A 122 5.93 13.76 23.43
N TYR A 123 6.42 13.50 22.24
CA TYR A 123 7.78 13.81 21.79
C TYR A 123 7.71 14.83 20.67
N THR A 124 8.57 15.82 20.68
CA THR A 124 8.69 16.80 19.60
C THR A 124 9.88 16.44 18.71
N VAL A 125 9.60 16.21 17.42
CA VAL A 125 10.60 15.86 16.41
C VAL A 125 11.65 16.97 16.29
N LYS A 126 12.92 16.58 16.29
CA LYS A 126 14.08 17.48 16.27
C LYS A 126 14.18 18.30 14.98
N GLU A 127 14.97 19.35 15.05
CA GLU A 127 15.34 20.12 13.88
C GLU A 127 16.02 19.24 12.82
N GLY A 128 15.66 19.43 11.55
CA GLY A 128 16.06 18.57 10.44
C GLY A 128 15.10 17.41 10.13
N GLY A 129 14.17 17.12 11.03
CA GLY A 129 13.26 15.96 10.90
C GLY A 129 13.91 14.65 11.34
N GLU A 130 13.09 13.64 11.58
CA GLU A 130 13.53 12.29 11.99
C GLU A 130 12.77 11.25 11.20
N THR A 131 13.47 10.19 10.77
CA THR A 131 12.82 9.07 10.06
C THR A 131 12.02 8.19 11.01
N TYR A 132 11.06 7.44 10.45
CA TYR A 132 10.28 6.50 11.24
C TYR A 132 11.19 5.47 11.94
N SER A 133 12.20 4.95 11.23
CA SER A 133 13.17 4.00 11.80
C SER A 133 13.91 4.59 13.00
N GLN A 134 14.40 5.84 12.89
CA GLN A 134 15.09 6.49 14.00
C GLN A 134 14.21 6.63 15.24
N LEU A 135 12.95 7.02 15.05
CA LEU A 135 12.00 7.14 16.16
C LEU A 135 11.62 5.80 16.78
N TYR A 136 11.51 4.75 15.94
CA TYR A 136 11.28 3.39 16.41
C TYR A 136 12.47 2.85 17.21
N GLU A 137 13.69 3.00 16.70
CA GLU A 137 14.93 2.61 17.40
C GLU A 137 15.10 3.34 18.73
N ALA A 138 14.64 4.60 18.80
CA ALA A 138 14.61 5.37 20.03
C ALA A 138 13.46 4.98 21.00
N GLY A 139 12.60 4.03 20.61
CA GLY A 139 11.47 3.58 21.43
C GLY A 139 10.34 4.62 21.59
N LEU A 140 10.23 5.53 20.65
CA LEU A 140 9.27 6.64 20.69
C LEU A 140 7.98 6.36 19.92
N VAL A 141 8.02 5.43 18.97
CA VAL A 141 6.86 5.01 18.17
C VAL A 141 6.84 3.50 18.01
N ASP A 142 5.66 2.92 17.92
CA ASP A 142 5.47 1.54 17.51
C ASP A 142 5.53 1.43 15.98
N PRO A 143 5.93 0.26 15.44
CA PRO A 143 5.65 -0.07 14.04
C PRO A 143 4.16 0.05 13.74
N GLN A 144 3.82 0.29 12.48
CA GLN A 144 2.44 0.20 12.05
C GLN A 144 2.03 -1.27 11.93
N GLN A 145 0.80 -1.60 12.31
CA GLN A 145 0.23 -2.90 12.03
C GLN A 145 -0.09 -3.03 10.54
N ALA A 146 0.29 -4.16 9.94
CA ALA A 146 0.11 -4.39 8.51
C ALA A 146 -1.35 -4.24 8.04
N SER A 147 -2.31 -4.72 8.83
CA SER A 147 -3.74 -4.55 8.54
C SER A 147 -4.16 -3.08 8.48
N THR A 148 -3.68 -2.28 9.42
CA THR A 148 -3.93 -0.83 9.47
C THR A 148 -3.28 -0.15 8.28
N TRP A 149 -2.05 -0.52 7.94
CA TRP A 149 -1.33 -0.01 6.79
C TRP A 149 -2.11 -0.28 5.49
N HIS A 150 -2.49 -1.53 5.22
CA HIS A 150 -3.23 -1.90 4.02
C HIS A 150 -4.58 -1.20 3.92
N TYR A 151 -5.31 -1.11 5.03
CA TYR A 151 -6.59 -0.43 5.07
C TYR A 151 -6.47 1.06 4.71
N TRP A 152 -5.64 1.80 5.41
CA TRP A 152 -5.54 3.26 5.23
C TRP A 152 -4.86 3.67 3.92
N HIS A 153 -3.88 2.89 3.45
CA HIS A 153 -3.17 3.20 2.22
C HIS A 153 -3.91 2.74 0.97
N ASN A 154 -4.75 1.74 1.07
CA ASN A 154 -5.44 1.19 -0.09
C ASN A 154 -6.92 1.53 -0.18
N SER A 155 -7.62 1.86 0.92
CA SER A 155 -9.08 2.02 0.84
C SER A 155 -9.60 3.43 0.96
N TRP A 156 -9.09 4.26 1.83
CA TRP A 156 -9.73 5.54 2.13
C TRP A 156 -8.80 6.74 2.00
N GLY A 157 -9.23 7.70 1.19
CA GLY A 157 -8.92 9.14 1.28
C GLY A 157 -7.47 9.61 1.24
N ASN A 158 -6.57 8.89 1.81
CA ASN A 158 -5.13 9.12 1.74
C ASN A 158 -4.48 8.37 0.60
N GLY A 159 -5.31 7.91 -0.35
CA GLY A 159 -4.89 7.10 -1.48
C GLY A 159 -3.55 7.54 -2.03
N THR A 160 -2.50 7.03 -1.43
CA THR A 160 -1.28 6.87 -2.16
C THR A 160 -1.65 6.01 -3.33
N LEU A 161 -1.58 6.61 -4.51
CA LEU A 161 -1.63 5.90 -5.77
C LEU A 161 -0.45 4.94 -5.73
N ASN A 162 -0.64 3.75 -5.18
CA ASN A 162 0.37 2.73 -5.27
C ASN A 162 0.16 1.97 -6.57
N ASP A 163 1.21 1.36 -7.06
CA ASP A 163 1.22 0.56 -8.29
C ASP A 163 0.19 -0.57 -8.29
N ASP A 164 -0.31 -0.95 -7.11
CA ASP A 164 -1.35 -1.96 -6.95
C ASP A 164 -2.73 -1.51 -7.44
N TRP A 165 -2.93 -0.21 -7.54
CA TRP A 165 -4.20 0.37 -7.93
C TRP A 165 -4.34 0.59 -9.43
N PHE A 166 -3.26 1.09 -10.04
CA PHE A 166 -3.20 1.35 -11.46
C PHE A 166 -2.41 0.25 -12.15
N LYS A 167 -3.10 -0.55 -12.92
CA LYS A 167 -2.51 -1.64 -13.69
C LYS A 167 -2.34 -1.20 -15.13
N LYS A 168 -1.12 -1.31 -15.63
CA LYS A 168 -0.86 -1.20 -17.07
C LYS A 168 -1.39 -2.46 -17.75
N LEU A 169 -2.26 -2.28 -18.74
CA LEU A 169 -2.88 -3.40 -19.44
C LEU A 169 -2.07 -3.77 -20.69
N ASN A 170 -1.34 -4.87 -20.58
CA ASN A 170 -0.70 -5.51 -21.72
C ASN A 170 -1.18 -6.96 -21.77
N TYR A 171 -1.82 -7.35 -22.86
CA TYR A 171 -2.21 -8.73 -23.04
C TYR A 171 -2.26 -9.13 -24.50
N ILE A 172 -2.09 -10.44 -24.72
CA ILE A 172 -2.44 -11.15 -25.94
C ILE A 172 -3.38 -12.27 -25.50
N ALA A 173 -4.57 -12.30 -26.04
CA ALA A 173 -5.59 -13.27 -25.67
C ALA A 173 -6.04 -14.04 -26.92
N LEU A 174 -6.19 -15.36 -26.76
CA LEU A 174 -6.88 -16.20 -27.73
C LEU A 174 -8.39 -15.98 -27.53
N ARG A 175 -9.10 -15.66 -28.60
CA ARG A 175 -10.58 -15.61 -28.57
C ARG A 175 -11.14 -16.98 -28.90
N GLU A 176 -12.09 -17.39 -28.08
CA GLU A 176 -12.96 -18.53 -28.37
C GLU A 176 -14.09 -18.13 -29.31
#